data_d349f12563f2724a3a65901360ee6ad2
#
_entry.id   d349f12563f2724a3a65901360ee6ad2
#
_cell.length_a   1.000
_cell.length_b   1.000
_cell.length_c   1.000
_cell.angle_alpha   90.00
_cell.angle_beta   90.00
_cell.angle_gamma   90.00
#
_symmetry.space_group_name_H-M   'P 1'
#
loop_
_entity.id
_entity.type
_entity.pdbx_description
1 polymer ?
#
loop_
_entity_poly.entity_id
_entity_poly.type
_entity_poly.pdbx_seq_one_letter_code
_entity_poly.pdbx_strand_id
1 'polypeptide(L)'
;MTAQREPSDALRAALVKLAAADVPELVEQARRRANARAAELIEDALVQELLRAAGRLRSASRGESPAEVSSEHESSEQAWWAYCVIRSKDASAIPEDLEGIAPGTGVEVVTEGELSALVSEVPLAHYNDERLREHLEDLGWVERTARAHEAVLERTLHAVTIVPLRLCTLYRDLDGVRRLLRESGEALGDGLAAIEGCVELGLKVFALPGQLAAAEPPEPSAERFGATGPGAGAAYLSRRQHERERVEQARELRTQCVETVHEHVGALARAAMTNRPQHPEAHGRDGEMILNGAYLVERDRVSEVGDAVAALREQWEPHGFEVEFTGPWPAYNFVSGAAGIVP
;
A
#
# COMPACT_ATOMS: atom_id res chain seq x y z
N MET A 1 -0.55 -25.10 56.29
CA MET A 1 0.30 -24.94 55.09
C MET A 1 -0.58 -24.36 53.98
N THR A 2 -0.59 -23.06 53.87
CA THR A 2 -1.38 -22.31 52.87
C THR A 2 -0.46 -22.10 51.68
N ALA A 3 -0.80 -22.71 50.53
CA ALA A 3 -0.07 -22.55 49.28
C ALA A 3 -0.24 -21.11 48.77
N GLN A 4 0.84 -20.37 48.76
CA GLN A 4 0.93 -19.10 48.03
C GLN A 4 0.74 -19.37 46.53
N ARG A 5 -0.40 -18.97 45.99
CA ARG A 5 -0.59 -18.88 44.53
C ARG A 5 0.34 -17.79 44.03
N GLU A 6 1.22 -18.15 43.11
CA GLU A 6 2.16 -17.23 42.48
C GLU A 6 1.42 -16.15 41.69
N PRO A 7 1.85 -14.87 41.76
CA PRO A 7 1.23 -13.76 41.06
C PRO A 7 1.31 -13.88 39.50
N SER A 8 2.14 -14.80 38.99
CA SER A 8 2.35 -15.03 37.58
C SER A 8 1.12 -15.61 36.83
N ASP A 9 0.34 -16.48 37.50
CA ASP A 9 -0.81 -17.14 36.87
C ASP A 9 -2.01 -16.21 36.71
N ALA A 10 -2.20 -15.29 37.65
CA ALA A 10 -3.25 -14.27 37.53
C ALA A 10 -2.94 -13.22 36.42
N LEU A 11 -1.67 -12.85 36.30
CA LEU A 11 -1.19 -11.95 35.27
C LEU A 11 -1.25 -12.59 33.88
N ARG A 12 -0.87 -13.86 33.76
CA ARG A 12 -1.02 -14.64 32.51
C ARG A 12 -2.48 -14.79 32.08
N ALA A 13 -3.36 -15.09 33.02
CA ALA A 13 -4.79 -15.22 32.74
C ALA A 13 -5.41 -13.85 32.33
N ALA A 14 -4.96 -12.74 32.90
CA ALA A 14 -5.37 -11.40 32.53
C ALA A 14 -4.86 -11.00 31.13
N LEU A 15 -3.58 -11.32 30.82
CA LEU A 15 -2.99 -11.08 29.48
C LEU A 15 -3.66 -11.93 28.39
N VAL A 16 -3.98 -13.19 28.68
CA VAL A 16 -4.72 -14.06 27.76
C VAL A 16 -6.15 -13.55 27.52
N LYS A 17 -6.82 -13.01 28.54
CA LYS A 17 -8.14 -12.39 28.41
C LYS A 17 -8.10 -11.08 27.60
N LEU A 18 -7.10 -10.23 27.83
CA LEU A 18 -6.86 -9.01 27.05
C LEU A 18 -6.57 -9.36 25.59
N ALA A 19 -5.64 -10.29 25.33
CA ALA A 19 -5.34 -10.74 23.97
C ALA A 19 -6.55 -11.36 23.25
N ALA A 20 -7.40 -12.10 23.96
CA ALA A 20 -8.61 -12.68 23.39
C ALA A 20 -9.71 -11.66 23.11
N ALA A 21 -9.75 -10.53 23.83
CA ALA A 21 -10.71 -9.45 23.59
C ALA A 21 -10.31 -8.62 22.35
N ASP A 22 -9.00 -8.46 22.09
CA ASP A 22 -8.49 -7.64 20.98
C ASP A 22 -8.34 -8.41 19.67
N VAL A 23 -8.37 -9.77 19.69
CA VAL A 23 -8.20 -10.60 18.49
C VAL A 23 -9.18 -10.27 17.37
N PRO A 24 -10.50 -10.08 17.60
CA PRO A 24 -11.42 -9.71 16.52
C PRO A 24 -11.09 -8.36 15.90
N GLU A 25 -10.66 -7.39 16.71
CA GLU A 25 -10.31 -6.05 16.26
C GLU A 25 -8.98 -6.05 15.49
N LEU A 26 -7.99 -6.81 15.94
CA LEU A 26 -6.73 -7.04 15.24
C LEU A 26 -6.92 -7.78 13.92
N VAL A 27 -7.78 -8.79 13.87
CA VAL A 27 -8.13 -9.50 12.62
C VAL A 27 -8.84 -8.59 11.64
N GLU A 28 -9.79 -7.79 12.09
CA GLU A 28 -10.51 -6.84 11.24
C GLU A 28 -9.58 -5.72 10.77
N GLN A 29 -8.65 -5.27 11.60
CA GLN A 29 -7.63 -4.30 11.24
C GLN A 29 -6.63 -4.87 10.21
N ALA A 30 -6.20 -6.13 10.38
CA ALA A 30 -5.37 -6.84 9.42
C ALA A 30 -6.09 -7.02 8.07
N ARG A 31 -7.39 -7.36 8.11
CA ARG A 31 -8.25 -7.47 6.92
C ARG A 31 -8.40 -6.15 6.18
N ARG A 32 -8.64 -5.05 6.90
CA ARG A 32 -8.70 -3.70 6.30
C ARG A 32 -7.37 -3.31 5.65
N ARG A 33 -6.24 -3.59 6.30
CA ARG A 33 -4.90 -3.35 5.74
C ARG A 33 -4.68 -4.13 4.44
N ALA A 34 -5.01 -5.43 4.44
CA ALA A 34 -4.89 -6.27 3.27
C ALA A 34 -5.76 -5.78 2.10
N ASN A 35 -7.00 -5.35 2.39
CA ASN A 35 -7.90 -4.82 1.37
C ASN A 35 -7.43 -3.48 0.80
N ALA A 36 -6.91 -2.57 1.65
CA ALA A 36 -6.34 -1.30 1.20
C ALA A 36 -5.14 -1.52 0.27
N ARG A 37 -4.28 -2.47 0.61
CA ARG A 37 -3.12 -2.80 -0.23
C ARG A 37 -3.51 -3.48 -1.54
N ALA A 38 -4.48 -4.40 -1.50
CA ALA A 38 -5.03 -4.99 -2.73
C ALA A 38 -5.60 -3.91 -3.67
N ALA A 39 -6.30 -2.90 -3.15
CA ALA A 39 -6.83 -1.80 -3.94
C ALA A 39 -5.70 -0.98 -4.62
N GLU A 40 -4.61 -0.68 -3.92
CA GLU A 40 -3.44 0.01 -4.48
C GLU A 40 -2.79 -0.80 -5.61
N LEU A 41 -2.61 -2.11 -5.41
CA LEU A 41 -2.04 -3.00 -6.42
C LEU A 41 -2.94 -3.14 -7.66
N ILE A 42 -4.27 -3.12 -7.47
CA ILE A 42 -5.25 -3.12 -8.57
C ILE A 42 -5.14 -1.83 -9.37
N GLU A 43 -5.07 -0.68 -8.71
CA GLU A 43 -4.93 0.63 -9.38
C GLU A 43 -3.64 0.67 -10.21
N ASP A 44 -2.52 0.23 -9.64
CA ASP A 44 -1.25 0.14 -10.35
C ASP A 44 -1.30 -0.82 -11.55
N ALA A 45 -1.92 -1.99 -11.41
CA ALA A 45 -2.06 -2.96 -12.48
C ALA A 45 -2.93 -2.42 -13.62
N LEU A 46 -4.04 -1.74 -13.33
CA LEU A 46 -4.92 -1.11 -14.32
C LEU A 46 -4.21 0.03 -15.06
N VAL A 47 -3.48 0.89 -14.35
CA VAL A 47 -2.69 1.97 -14.96
C VAL A 47 -1.64 1.41 -15.91
N GLN A 48 -0.96 0.32 -15.54
CA GLN A 48 0.03 -0.33 -16.39
C GLN A 48 -0.59 -0.95 -17.64
N GLU A 49 -1.77 -1.59 -17.53
CA GLU A 49 -2.44 -2.16 -18.70
C GLU A 49 -2.89 -1.05 -19.68
N LEU A 50 -3.36 0.09 -19.16
CA LEU A 50 -3.67 1.28 -19.99
C LEU A 50 -2.42 1.81 -20.70
N LEU A 51 -1.28 1.87 -20.02
CA LEU A 51 0.01 2.30 -20.60
C LEU A 51 0.51 1.31 -21.67
N ARG A 52 0.38 -0.01 -21.43
CA ARG A 52 0.69 -1.07 -22.41
C ARG A 52 -0.22 -0.98 -23.64
N ALA A 53 -1.52 -0.77 -23.43
CA ALA A 53 -2.48 -0.58 -24.53
C ALA A 53 -2.14 0.66 -25.38
N ALA A 54 -1.78 1.77 -24.73
CA ALA A 54 -1.32 3.00 -25.42
C ALA A 54 0.03 2.80 -26.14
N GLY A 55 0.92 1.96 -25.61
CA GLY A 55 2.18 1.57 -26.25
C GLY A 55 1.95 0.74 -27.52
N ARG A 56 1.05 -0.25 -27.44
CA ARG A 56 0.65 -1.09 -28.59
C ARG A 56 0.00 -0.28 -29.71
N LEU A 57 -0.83 0.72 -29.39
CA LEU A 57 -1.41 1.64 -30.39
C LEU A 57 -0.33 2.47 -31.11
N ARG A 58 0.74 2.84 -30.40
CA ARG A 58 1.89 3.56 -31.00
C ARG A 58 2.78 2.67 -31.86
N SER A 59 2.98 1.39 -31.50
CA SER A 59 3.74 0.44 -32.33
C SER A 59 2.96 -0.04 -33.54
N ALA A 60 1.64 -0.23 -33.45
CA ALA A 60 0.76 -0.55 -34.57
C ALA A 60 0.75 0.57 -35.63
N SER A 61 0.88 1.82 -35.21
CA SER A 61 0.99 2.96 -36.14
C SER A 61 2.35 3.05 -36.85
N ARG A 62 3.35 2.25 -36.47
CA ARG A 62 4.67 2.17 -37.11
C ARG A 62 4.86 0.99 -38.06
N GLY A 63 3.83 0.21 -38.33
CA GLY A 63 3.83 -0.76 -39.46
C GLY A 63 4.62 -2.05 -39.25
N GLU A 64 4.84 -2.50 -38.02
CA GLU A 64 5.36 -3.84 -37.76
C GLU A 64 4.20 -4.83 -37.65
N SER A 65 4.08 -5.69 -38.67
CA SER A 65 3.08 -6.75 -38.78
C SER A 65 3.40 -7.86 -37.75
N PRO A 66 2.42 -8.31 -36.95
CA PRO A 66 2.63 -9.48 -36.09
C PRO A 66 2.78 -10.73 -36.97
N ALA A 67 3.86 -11.47 -36.81
CA ALA A 67 4.02 -12.78 -37.42
C ALA A 67 2.90 -13.70 -36.88
N GLU A 68 2.14 -14.30 -37.81
CA GLU A 68 1.18 -15.37 -37.54
C GLU A 68 1.88 -16.55 -36.87
N VAL A 69 1.62 -16.76 -35.59
CA VAL A 69 1.99 -17.99 -34.89
C VAL A 69 0.83 -18.96 -35.01
N SER A 70 1.09 -20.00 -35.79
CA SER A 70 0.20 -21.12 -36.04
C SER A 70 -0.29 -21.78 -34.75
N SER A 71 -1.59 -21.92 -34.66
CA SER A 71 -2.29 -22.79 -33.70
C SER A 71 -1.98 -24.25 -34.02
N GLU A 72 -1.28 -24.94 -33.11
CA GLU A 72 -1.36 -26.38 -32.85
C GLU A 72 -0.20 -26.78 -31.95
N HIS A 73 -0.42 -26.71 -30.63
CA HIS A 73 0.11 -27.65 -29.62
C HIS A 73 -0.47 -27.23 -28.26
N GLU A 74 -1.53 -27.87 -27.82
CA GLU A 74 -1.92 -27.92 -26.41
C GLU A 74 -0.90 -28.80 -25.65
N SER A 75 0.32 -28.37 -25.57
CA SER A 75 1.28 -28.83 -24.58
C SER A 75 1.25 -27.86 -23.40
N SER A 76 1.32 -28.38 -22.20
CA SER A 76 1.31 -27.64 -20.93
C SER A 76 2.45 -26.62 -20.89
N GLU A 77 2.28 -25.51 -21.60
CA GLU A 77 3.21 -24.41 -21.55
C GLU A 77 3.10 -23.76 -20.18
N GLN A 78 4.22 -23.64 -19.51
CA GLN A 78 4.36 -23.04 -18.21
C GLN A 78 4.89 -21.62 -18.40
N ALA A 79 4.53 -20.75 -17.47
CA ALA A 79 5.10 -19.42 -17.35
C ALA A 79 5.62 -19.24 -15.92
N TRP A 80 6.37 -18.20 -15.70
CA TRP A 80 7.02 -17.91 -14.42
C TRP A 80 6.52 -16.58 -13.89
N TRP A 81 5.85 -16.64 -12.75
CA TRP A 81 5.43 -15.47 -11.99
C TRP A 81 6.57 -14.98 -11.12
N ALA A 82 6.95 -13.72 -11.28
CA ALA A 82 8.06 -13.13 -10.53
C ALA A 82 7.56 -12.22 -9.41
N TYR A 83 8.14 -12.37 -8.21
CA TYR A 83 7.75 -11.67 -6.99
C TYR A 83 8.68 -10.51 -6.66
N CYS A 84 9.96 -10.77 -6.57
CA CYS A 84 10.96 -9.78 -6.17
C CYS A 84 12.36 -10.17 -6.63
N VAL A 85 13.27 -9.21 -6.51
CA VAL A 85 14.70 -9.42 -6.71
C VAL A 85 15.43 -9.18 -5.39
N ILE A 86 16.44 -10.03 -5.13
CA ILE A 86 17.30 -10.02 -3.95
C ILE A 86 18.77 -10.07 -4.38
N ARG A 87 19.69 -9.86 -3.45
CA ARG A 87 21.10 -10.18 -3.70
C ARG A 87 21.31 -11.70 -3.65
N SER A 88 22.10 -12.25 -4.56
CA SER A 88 22.37 -13.71 -4.62
C SER A 88 22.98 -14.26 -3.34
N LYS A 89 23.78 -13.45 -2.61
CA LYS A 89 24.34 -13.83 -1.32
C LYS A 89 23.28 -14.12 -0.26
N ASP A 90 22.09 -13.57 -0.39
CA ASP A 90 20.99 -13.67 0.57
C ASP A 90 20.01 -14.81 0.22
N ALA A 91 20.23 -15.52 -0.91
CA ALA A 91 19.35 -16.57 -1.40
C ALA A 91 19.16 -17.72 -0.39
N SER A 92 20.17 -18.05 0.39
CA SER A 92 20.10 -19.11 1.41
C SER A 92 19.25 -18.75 2.64
N ALA A 93 18.88 -17.47 2.80
CA ALA A 93 18.01 -17.00 3.88
C ALA A 93 16.52 -17.07 3.54
N ILE A 94 16.18 -17.39 2.27
CA ILE A 94 14.80 -17.47 1.81
C ILE A 94 14.16 -18.75 2.40
N PRO A 95 12.94 -18.64 3.00
CA PRO A 95 12.22 -19.79 3.51
C PRO A 95 11.91 -20.80 2.38
N GLU A 96 12.17 -22.08 2.62
CA GLU A 96 11.95 -23.17 1.65
C GLU A 96 10.45 -23.50 1.46
N ASP A 97 9.58 -23.09 2.39
CA ASP A 97 8.16 -23.39 2.44
C ASP A 97 7.29 -22.24 1.90
N LEU A 98 7.83 -21.43 0.98
CA LEU A 98 7.05 -20.39 0.32
C LEU A 98 6.12 -21.02 -0.73
N GLU A 99 4.82 -20.75 -0.59
CA GLU A 99 3.81 -21.14 -1.58
C GLU A 99 3.68 -20.08 -2.66
N GLY A 100 3.69 -20.51 -3.93
CA GLY A 100 3.46 -19.64 -5.08
C GLY A 100 1.98 -19.27 -5.23
N ILE A 101 1.66 -18.42 -6.22
CA ILE A 101 0.28 -17.97 -6.46
C ILE A 101 -0.61 -19.07 -7.04
N ALA A 102 -0.04 -20.02 -7.77
CA ALA A 102 -0.77 -21.20 -8.25
C ALA A 102 -0.80 -22.26 -7.14
N PRO A 103 -1.95 -22.88 -6.86
CA PRO A 103 -2.06 -23.88 -5.80
C PRO A 103 -1.07 -25.04 -5.99
N GLY A 104 -0.32 -25.36 -4.94
CA GLY A 104 0.64 -26.48 -4.94
C GLY A 104 1.96 -26.20 -5.65
N THR A 105 2.23 -24.96 -6.07
CA THR A 105 3.55 -24.57 -6.60
C THR A 105 4.38 -23.92 -5.50
N GLY A 106 5.67 -24.27 -5.46
CA GLY A 106 6.65 -23.62 -4.59
C GLY A 106 7.27 -22.39 -5.24
N VAL A 107 7.91 -21.56 -4.42
CA VAL A 107 8.73 -20.45 -4.90
C VAL A 107 10.16 -20.93 -5.09
N GLU A 108 10.73 -20.61 -6.26
CA GLU A 108 12.10 -20.95 -6.65
C GLU A 108 12.95 -19.69 -6.72
N VAL A 109 14.27 -19.87 -6.53
CA VAL A 109 15.27 -18.80 -6.64
C VAL A 109 16.05 -18.97 -7.92
N VAL A 110 15.96 -18.00 -8.83
CA VAL A 110 16.68 -17.95 -10.10
C VAL A 110 17.79 -16.94 -10.01
N THR A 111 19.04 -17.40 -10.12
CA THR A 111 20.24 -16.58 -9.95
C THR A 111 20.87 -16.21 -11.28
N GLU A 112 21.31 -14.95 -11.41
CA GLU A 112 22.16 -14.44 -12.49
C GLU A 112 23.13 -13.41 -11.90
N GLY A 113 24.42 -13.76 -11.85
CA GLY A 113 25.46 -12.93 -11.27
C GLY A 113 25.23 -12.63 -9.77
N GLU A 114 25.20 -11.36 -9.39
CA GLU A 114 25.02 -10.93 -8.00
C GLU A 114 23.56 -10.78 -7.59
N LEU A 115 22.61 -11.06 -8.49
CA LEU A 115 21.18 -10.91 -8.26
C LEU A 115 20.46 -12.25 -8.42
N SER A 116 19.38 -12.39 -7.66
CA SER A 116 18.47 -13.53 -7.76
C SER A 116 17.03 -13.02 -7.76
N ALA A 117 16.17 -13.67 -8.54
CA ALA A 117 14.73 -13.42 -8.56
C ALA A 117 13.99 -14.56 -7.88
N LEU A 118 12.96 -14.25 -7.10
CA LEU A 118 12.01 -15.22 -6.60
C LEU A 118 10.88 -15.36 -7.61
N VAL A 119 10.63 -16.60 -8.03
CA VAL A 119 9.62 -16.92 -9.03
C VAL A 119 8.84 -18.17 -8.64
N SER A 120 7.63 -18.35 -9.19
CA SER A 120 6.92 -19.63 -9.14
C SER A 120 6.36 -19.98 -10.50
N GLU A 121 6.22 -21.27 -10.74
CA GLU A 121 5.63 -21.80 -11.95
C GLU A 121 4.13 -21.56 -11.97
N VAL A 122 3.58 -21.16 -13.13
CA VAL A 122 2.14 -20.99 -13.34
C VAL A 122 1.73 -21.55 -14.70
N PRO A 123 0.54 -22.15 -14.85
CA PRO A 123 0.06 -22.67 -16.13
C PRO A 123 -0.22 -21.53 -17.11
N LEU A 124 0.49 -21.44 -18.24
CA LEU A 124 0.30 -20.38 -19.23
C LEU A 124 -1.14 -20.29 -19.76
N ALA A 125 -1.86 -21.43 -19.81
CA ALA A 125 -3.27 -21.46 -20.18
C ALA A 125 -4.18 -20.57 -19.30
N HIS A 126 -3.79 -20.34 -18.03
CA HIS A 126 -4.54 -19.52 -17.08
C HIS A 126 -3.95 -18.10 -16.89
N TYR A 127 -2.71 -17.87 -17.34
CA TYR A 127 -1.98 -16.63 -17.09
C TYR A 127 -1.45 -15.97 -18.39
N ASN A 128 -2.03 -16.32 -19.56
CA ASN A 128 -1.74 -15.60 -20.81
C ASN A 128 -2.46 -14.24 -20.83
N ASP A 129 -2.08 -13.37 -21.77
CA ASP A 129 -2.57 -11.98 -21.88
C ASP A 129 -4.10 -11.87 -21.93
N GLU A 130 -4.79 -12.82 -22.59
CA GLU A 130 -6.26 -12.81 -22.72
C GLU A 130 -6.92 -13.18 -21.41
N ARG A 131 -6.45 -14.26 -20.77
CA ARG A 131 -6.96 -14.71 -19.47
C ARG A 131 -6.67 -13.73 -18.34
N LEU A 132 -5.50 -13.10 -18.35
CA LEU A 132 -5.18 -12.05 -17.37
C LEU A 132 -6.13 -10.86 -17.47
N ARG A 133 -6.53 -10.45 -18.68
CA ARG A 133 -7.53 -9.38 -18.82
C ARG A 133 -8.88 -9.79 -18.23
N GLU A 134 -9.35 -11.01 -18.53
CA GLU A 134 -10.58 -11.55 -17.94
C GLU A 134 -10.48 -11.61 -16.40
N HIS A 135 -9.35 -12.06 -15.89
CA HIS A 135 -9.11 -12.16 -14.45
C HIS A 135 -9.02 -10.80 -13.74
N LEU A 136 -8.49 -9.78 -14.39
CA LEU A 136 -8.43 -8.42 -13.84
C LEU A 136 -9.81 -7.76 -13.72
N GLU A 137 -10.83 -8.28 -14.44
CA GLU A 137 -12.23 -7.86 -14.27
C GLU A 137 -12.91 -8.58 -13.08
N ASP A 138 -12.36 -9.71 -12.61
CA ASP A 138 -12.82 -10.43 -11.41
C ASP A 138 -12.09 -9.93 -10.16
N LEU A 139 -12.72 -9.02 -9.42
CA LEU A 139 -12.18 -8.48 -8.16
C LEU A 139 -11.82 -9.56 -7.15
N GLY A 140 -12.57 -10.66 -7.11
CA GLY A 140 -12.28 -11.79 -6.21
C GLY A 140 -10.99 -12.52 -6.60
N TRP A 141 -10.72 -12.67 -7.89
CA TRP A 141 -9.47 -13.24 -8.36
C TRP A 141 -8.29 -12.30 -8.07
N VAL A 142 -8.45 -11.01 -8.36
CA VAL A 142 -7.41 -9.99 -8.10
C VAL A 142 -7.06 -9.94 -6.61
N GLU A 143 -8.07 -9.94 -5.72
CA GLU A 143 -7.85 -9.94 -4.27
C GLU A 143 -7.08 -11.19 -3.81
N ARG A 144 -7.47 -12.38 -4.26
CA ARG A 144 -6.78 -13.63 -3.90
C ARG A 144 -5.33 -13.63 -4.41
N THR A 145 -5.11 -13.22 -5.65
CA THR A 145 -3.80 -13.20 -6.30
C THR A 145 -2.88 -12.17 -5.65
N ALA A 146 -3.39 -10.97 -5.37
CA ALA A 146 -2.64 -9.94 -4.67
C ALA A 146 -2.23 -10.40 -3.27
N ARG A 147 -3.14 -11.04 -2.51
CA ARG A 147 -2.82 -11.59 -1.18
C ARG A 147 -1.75 -12.68 -1.24
N ALA A 148 -1.81 -13.57 -2.22
CA ALA A 148 -0.82 -14.63 -2.38
C ALA A 148 0.54 -14.04 -2.77
N HIS A 149 0.57 -13.05 -3.68
CA HIS A 149 1.79 -12.33 -4.05
C HIS A 149 2.42 -11.61 -2.84
N GLU A 150 1.62 -10.82 -2.11
CA GLU A 150 2.09 -10.11 -0.92
C GLU A 150 2.57 -11.05 0.19
N ALA A 151 1.96 -12.21 0.37
CA ALA A 151 2.40 -13.20 1.36
C ALA A 151 3.83 -13.70 1.08
N VAL A 152 4.19 -13.90 -0.19
CA VAL A 152 5.57 -14.25 -0.59
C VAL A 152 6.52 -13.09 -0.28
N LEU A 153 6.12 -11.86 -0.65
CA LEU A 153 6.93 -10.67 -0.43
C LEU A 153 7.14 -10.39 1.07
N GLU A 154 6.10 -10.47 1.88
CA GLU A 154 6.16 -10.25 3.32
C GLU A 154 7.12 -11.23 4.00
N ARG A 155 6.97 -12.53 3.72
CA ARG A 155 7.86 -13.56 4.28
C ARG A 155 9.31 -13.38 3.83
N THR A 156 9.53 -13.00 2.57
CA THR A 156 10.86 -12.72 2.04
C THR A 156 11.44 -11.44 2.67
N LEU A 157 10.63 -10.39 2.79
CA LEU A 157 11.04 -9.12 3.40
C LEU A 157 11.50 -9.31 4.84
N HIS A 158 10.88 -10.22 5.62
CA HIS A 158 11.33 -10.52 6.98
C HIS A 158 12.76 -11.08 7.03
N ALA A 159 13.17 -11.78 5.99
CA ALA A 159 14.48 -12.42 5.94
C ALA A 159 15.57 -11.52 5.34
N VAL A 160 15.25 -10.81 4.24
CA VAL A 160 16.24 -10.09 3.43
C VAL A 160 15.68 -8.76 2.90
N THR A 161 16.55 -7.93 2.31
CA THR A 161 16.14 -6.75 1.53
C THR A 161 15.68 -7.19 0.15
N ILE A 162 14.54 -6.69 -0.31
CA ILE A 162 13.93 -7.05 -1.59
C ILE A 162 13.59 -5.82 -2.43
N VAL A 163 13.80 -5.90 -3.73
CA VAL A 163 13.14 -5.03 -4.72
C VAL A 163 11.88 -5.75 -5.17
N PRO A 164 10.69 -5.31 -4.77
CA PRO A 164 9.45 -5.96 -5.17
C PRO A 164 9.17 -5.75 -6.65
N LEU A 165 8.69 -6.79 -7.32
CA LEU A 165 8.17 -6.69 -8.68
C LEU A 165 6.66 -6.48 -8.62
N ARG A 166 6.09 -5.90 -9.68
CA ARG A 166 4.67 -5.61 -9.74
C ARG A 166 3.84 -6.88 -9.85
N LEU A 167 2.62 -6.81 -9.37
CA LEU A 167 1.63 -7.86 -9.58
C LEU A 167 1.50 -8.16 -11.09
N CYS A 168 1.31 -9.45 -11.44
CA CYS A 168 1.24 -9.92 -12.82
C CYS A 168 2.55 -9.74 -13.64
N THR A 169 3.71 -9.71 -12.99
CA THR A 169 5.00 -9.80 -13.68
C THR A 169 5.27 -11.25 -14.07
N LEU A 170 5.21 -11.55 -15.37
CA LEU A 170 5.30 -12.90 -15.92
C LEU A 170 6.39 -13.02 -16.98
N TYR A 171 7.06 -14.15 -16.98
CA TYR A 171 8.05 -14.56 -17.98
C TYR A 171 7.67 -15.90 -18.58
N ARG A 172 7.90 -16.08 -19.88
CA ARG A 172 7.61 -17.34 -20.58
C ARG A 172 8.54 -18.47 -20.17
N ASP A 173 9.76 -18.12 -19.78
CA ASP A 173 10.83 -19.05 -19.40
C ASP A 173 11.78 -18.41 -18.39
N LEU A 174 12.62 -19.23 -17.78
CA LEU A 174 13.64 -18.77 -16.82
C LEU A 174 14.75 -17.92 -17.49
N ASP A 175 14.94 -18.05 -18.79
CA ASP A 175 15.92 -17.24 -19.51
C ASP A 175 15.44 -15.80 -19.65
N GLY A 176 14.12 -15.58 -19.74
CA GLY A 176 13.49 -14.26 -19.62
C GLY A 176 13.76 -13.62 -18.26
N VAL A 177 13.65 -14.40 -17.17
CA VAL A 177 13.98 -13.93 -15.82
C VAL A 177 15.47 -13.59 -15.70
N ARG A 178 16.37 -14.46 -16.18
CA ARG A 178 17.82 -14.19 -16.17
C ARG A 178 18.17 -12.96 -17.01
N ARG A 179 17.46 -12.76 -18.12
CA ARG A 179 17.63 -11.57 -18.96
C ARG A 179 17.27 -10.29 -18.22
N LEU A 180 16.14 -10.26 -17.49
CA LEU A 180 15.79 -9.13 -16.60
C LEU A 180 16.96 -8.83 -15.66
N LEU A 181 17.44 -9.84 -14.92
CA LEU A 181 18.50 -9.66 -13.93
C LEU A 181 19.79 -9.13 -14.56
N ARG A 182 20.11 -9.54 -15.79
CA ARG A 182 21.31 -9.10 -16.51
C ARG A 182 21.16 -7.70 -17.08
N GLU A 183 20.05 -7.42 -17.78
CA GLU A 183 19.82 -6.14 -18.46
C GLU A 183 19.56 -5.00 -17.48
N SER A 184 18.91 -5.32 -16.35
CA SER A 184 18.54 -4.36 -15.31
C SER A 184 19.45 -4.42 -14.07
N GLY A 185 20.54 -5.17 -14.15
CA GLY A 185 21.36 -5.53 -12.99
C GLY A 185 21.90 -4.33 -12.22
N GLU A 186 22.39 -3.30 -12.91
CA GLU A 186 22.92 -2.08 -12.29
C GLU A 186 21.81 -1.36 -11.48
N ALA A 187 20.68 -1.09 -12.10
CA ALA A 187 19.61 -0.36 -11.46
C ALA A 187 18.91 -1.16 -10.35
N LEU A 188 18.78 -2.48 -10.49
CA LEU A 188 18.28 -3.35 -9.43
C LEU A 188 19.26 -3.40 -8.25
N GLY A 189 20.56 -3.44 -8.52
CA GLY A 189 21.61 -3.39 -7.51
C GLY A 189 21.62 -2.08 -6.74
N ASP A 190 21.48 -0.96 -7.44
CA ASP A 190 21.36 0.39 -6.85
C ASP A 190 20.07 0.51 -6.03
N GLY A 191 18.95 -0.01 -6.55
CA GLY A 191 17.68 -0.08 -5.81
C GLY A 191 17.82 -0.84 -4.51
N LEU A 192 18.41 -2.05 -4.53
CA LEU A 192 18.68 -2.84 -3.31
C LEU A 192 19.59 -2.10 -2.33
N ALA A 193 20.60 -1.38 -2.82
CA ALA A 193 21.50 -0.61 -1.96
C ALA A 193 20.77 0.58 -1.31
N ALA A 194 19.92 1.27 -2.06
CA ALA A 194 19.17 2.44 -1.56
C ALA A 194 18.21 2.09 -0.41
N ILE A 195 17.62 0.89 -0.45
CA ILE A 195 16.63 0.43 0.55
C ILE A 195 17.20 -0.56 1.57
N GLU A 196 18.52 -0.81 1.54
CA GLU A 196 19.15 -1.82 2.43
C GLU A 196 18.86 -1.53 3.90
N GLY A 197 18.36 -2.56 4.60
CA GLY A 197 17.99 -2.48 6.02
C GLY A 197 16.72 -1.68 6.31
N CYS A 198 15.99 -1.22 5.28
CA CYS A 198 14.77 -0.45 5.43
C CYS A 198 13.53 -1.25 5.07
N VAL A 199 12.40 -0.68 5.47
CA VAL A 199 11.05 -1.07 5.06
C VAL A 199 10.25 0.20 4.72
N GLU A 200 9.21 0.05 3.95
CA GLU A 200 8.28 1.14 3.66
C GLU A 200 7.14 1.15 4.70
N LEU A 201 6.85 2.32 5.24
CA LEU A 201 5.70 2.58 6.08
C LEU A 201 4.76 3.53 5.37
N GLY A 202 3.48 3.21 5.36
CA GLY A 202 2.42 4.06 4.81
C GLY A 202 1.73 4.87 5.90
N LEU A 203 1.48 6.14 5.63
CA LEU A 203 0.71 7.01 6.51
C LEU A 203 -0.35 7.75 5.69
N LYS A 204 -1.61 7.56 6.07
CA LYS A 204 -2.73 8.25 5.43
C LYS A 204 -3.45 9.11 6.47
N VAL A 205 -3.82 10.33 6.07
CA VAL A 205 -4.63 11.20 6.92
C VAL A 205 -5.93 11.51 6.21
N PHE A 206 -7.03 11.34 6.94
CA PHE A 206 -8.38 11.59 6.46
C PHE A 206 -9.00 12.74 7.27
N ALA A 207 -9.61 13.69 6.57
CA ALA A 207 -10.42 14.74 7.16
C ALA A 207 -11.87 14.25 7.24
N LEU A 208 -12.43 14.15 8.46
CA LEU A 208 -13.78 13.62 8.69
C LEU A 208 -14.83 14.69 8.43
N PRO A 209 -15.89 14.40 7.62
CA PRO A 209 -16.94 15.36 7.34
C PRO A 209 -17.67 15.80 8.64
N GLY A 210 -17.88 17.11 8.78
CA GLY A 210 -18.62 17.68 9.92
C GLY A 210 -17.88 17.72 11.25
N GLN A 211 -16.68 17.11 11.37
CA GLN A 211 -15.89 17.15 12.60
C GLN A 211 -14.79 18.23 12.57
N LEU A 212 -14.43 18.73 11.40
CA LEU A 212 -13.55 19.90 11.22
C LEU A 212 -14.22 21.21 11.66
N ALA A 213 -15.36 21.12 12.31
CA ALA A 213 -15.99 22.29 12.87
C ALA A 213 -15.17 22.76 14.07
N ALA A 214 -14.54 23.91 13.94
CA ALA A 214 -14.42 24.77 15.08
C ALA A 214 -15.79 24.77 15.82
N ALA A 215 -15.75 24.56 17.14
CA ALA A 215 -16.92 24.46 18.00
C ALA A 215 -18.09 25.29 17.46
N GLU A 216 -19.23 24.65 17.22
CA GLU A 216 -20.43 25.36 16.80
C GLU A 216 -20.60 26.61 17.67
N PRO A 217 -20.65 27.78 17.07
CA PRO A 217 -21.12 28.93 17.84
C PRO A 217 -22.50 28.54 18.34
N PRO A 218 -22.83 28.83 19.61
CA PRO A 218 -24.17 28.52 20.17
C PRO A 218 -25.18 29.02 19.16
N GLU A 219 -26.08 28.13 18.74
CA GLU A 219 -27.21 28.47 17.88
C GLU A 219 -27.78 29.78 18.35
N PRO A 220 -27.76 30.86 17.54
CA PRO A 220 -28.49 32.06 17.91
C PRO A 220 -29.94 31.59 17.99
N SER A 221 -30.45 31.50 19.21
CA SER A 221 -31.81 31.05 19.51
C SER A 221 -32.73 31.66 18.47
N ALA A 222 -33.29 30.78 17.60
CA ALA A 222 -34.12 31.13 16.44
C ALA A 222 -35.41 31.91 16.80
N GLU A 223 -35.60 32.23 18.08
CA GLU A 223 -36.84 32.84 18.62
C GLU A 223 -36.87 34.37 18.54
N ARG A 224 -35.84 35.08 18.06
CA ARG A 224 -35.85 36.54 18.13
C ARG A 224 -35.83 37.36 16.86
N PHE A 225 -35.76 36.78 15.68
CA PHE A 225 -35.80 37.59 14.44
C PHE A 225 -36.75 36.98 13.40
N GLY A 226 -37.99 37.49 13.41
CA GLY A 226 -38.90 37.29 12.28
C GLY A 226 -38.23 37.73 10.97
N ALA A 227 -38.41 36.95 9.91
CA ALA A 227 -37.70 37.00 8.62
C ALA A 227 -37.90 38.29 7.77
N THR A 228 -38.40 39.40 8.32
CA THR A 228 -38.76 40.63 7.58
C THR A 228 -38.54 41.91 8.35
N GLY A 229 -37.38 42.14 8.96
CA GLY A 229 -37.01 43.39 9.64
C GLY A 229 -35.79 44.07 9.08
N PRO A 230 -35.56 45.39 9.39
CA PRO A 230 -34.43 46.17 8.86
C PRO A 230 -33.00 45.64 9.24
N GLY A 231 -32.87 44.49 9.91
CA GLY A 231 -31.61 43.82 10.25
C GLY A 231 -31.36 42.51 9.50
N ALA A 232 -32.28 42.02 8.67
CA ALA A 232 -32.14 40.73 7.97
C ALA A 232 -30.95 40.70 7.02
N GLY A 233 -30.63 41.77 6.35
CA GLY A 233 -29.46 41.90 5.48
C GLY A 233 -28.12 41.84 6.23
N ALA A 234 -28.06 42.51 7.41
CA ALA A 234 -26.86 42.48 8.24
C ALA A 234 -26.62 41.08 8.84
N ALA A 235 -27.69 40.43 9.30
CA ALA A 235 -27.61 39.05 9.79
C ALA A 235 -27.23 38.03 8.72
N TYR A 236 -27.69 38.24 7.47
CA TYR A 236 -27.24 37.42 6.32
C TYR A 236 -25.76 37.61 6.00
N LEU A 237 -25.29 38.85 5.94
CA LEU A 237 -23.90 39.16 5.68
C LEU A 237 -22.98 38.62 6.76
N SER A 238 -23.38 38.76 8.04
CA SER A 238 -22.62 38.17 9.16
C SER A 238 -22.52 36.64 9.08
N ARG A 239 -23.64 35.96 8.80
CA ARG A 239 -23.61 34.49 8.58
C ARG A 239 -22.69 34.11 7.44
N ARG A 240 -22.71 34.80 6.32
CA ARG A 240 -21.84 34.54 5.19
C ARG A 240 -20.36 34.80 5.51
N GLN A 241 -20.08 35.80 6.32
CA GLN A 241 -18.71 36.09 6.77
C GLN A 241 -18.20 34.99 7.70
N HIS A 242 -18.99 34.59 8.71
CA HIS A 242 -18.63 33.46 9.58
C HIS A 242 -18.46 32.15 8.82
N GLU A 243 -19.28 31.86 7.81
CA GLU A 243 -19.14 30.69 6.98
C GLU A 243 -17.79 30.70 6.22
N ARG A 244 -17.41 31.86 5.66
CA ARG A 244 -16.10 32.00 4.99
C ARG A 244 -14.93 31.85 5.97
N GLU A 245 -15.01 32.45 7.13
CA GLU A 245 -14.01 32.32 8.19
C GLU A 245 -13.84 30.88 8.64
N ARG A 246 -14.93 30.12 8.81
CA ARG A 246 -14.92 28.69 9.13
C ARG A 246 -14.25 27.86 8.02
N VAL A 247 -14.58 28.12 6.77
CA VAL A 247 -13.99 27.40 5.63
C VAL A 247 -12.48 27.66 5.58
N GLU A 248 -12.04 28.90 5.78
CA GLU A 248 -10.60 29.23 5.78
C GLU A 248 -9.88 28.61 6.97
N GLN A 249 -10.47 28.66 8.18
CA GLN A 249 -9.91 27.99 9.36
C GLN A 249 -9.79 26.48 9.16
N ALA A 250 -10.80 25.83 8.57
CA ALA A 250 -10.75 24.40 8.25
C ALA A 250 -9.65 24.08 7.23
N ARG A 251 -9.43 24.97 6.26
CA ARG A 251 -8.35 24.84 5.28
C ARG A 251 -6.98 24.98 5.92
N GLU A 252 -6.79 25.99 6.74
CA GLU A 252 -5.54 26.21 7.48
C GLU A 252 -5.22 25.01 8.38
N LEU A 253 -6.22 24.49 9.11
CA LEU A 253 -6.05 23.35 9.99
C LEU A 253 -5.67 22.06 9.22
N ARG A 254 -6.26 21.85 8.03
CA ARG A 254 -5.86 20.74 7.14
C ARG A 254 -4.41 20.87 6.70
N THR A 255 -3.99 22.05 6.26
CA THR A 255 -2.61 22.30 5.84
C THR A 255 -1.65 22.05 7.00
N GLN A 256 -1.94 22.58 8.16
CA GLN A 256 -1.13 22.40 9.37
C GLN A 256 -1.03 20.93 9.78
N CYS A 257 -2.14 20.16 9.70
CA CYS A 257 -2.15 18.73 10.00
C CYS A 257 -1.22 17.97 9.05
N VAL A 258 -1.37 18.19 7.73
CA VAL A 258 -0.55 17.52 6.70
C VAL A 258 0.94 17.83 6.88
N GLU A 259 1.29 19.09 7.05
CA GLU A 259 2.68 19.53 7.26
C GLU A 259 3.27 18.93 8.53
N THR A 260 2.56 19.05 9.66
CA THR A 260 3.04 18.51 10.95
C THR A 260 3.25 16.99 10.89
N VAL A 261 2.28 16.26 10.34
CA VAL A 261 2.35 14.79 10.24
C VAL A 261 3.48 14.37 9.32
N HIS A 262 3.59 14.99 8.13
CA HIS A 262 4.61 14.66 7.14
C HIS A 262 6.02 14.99 7.64
N GLU A 263 6.22 16.15 8.25
CA GLU A 263 7.51 16.57 8.78
C GLU A 263 7.98 15.69 9.94
N HIS A 264 7.08 15.38 10.91
CA HIS A 264 7.45 14.54 12.05
C HIS A 264 7.88 13.14 11.63
N VAL A 265 7.11 12.49 10.78
CA VAL A 265 7.44 11.12 10.33
C VAL A 265 8.60 11.15 9.33
N GLY A 266 8.67 12.17 8.47
CA GLY A 266 9.77 12.38 7.54
C GLY A 266 11.13 12.55 8.23
N ALA A 267 11.17 13.21 9.38
CA ALA A 267 12.39 13.36 10.18
C ALA A 267 12.92 12.04 10.76
N LEU A 268 12.08 11.02 10.90
CA LEU A 268 12.44 9.68 11.37
C LEU A 268 12.79 8.72 10.23
N ALA A 269 12.46 9.09 9.00
CA ALA A 269 12.65 8.28 7.81
C ALA A 269 13.97 8.60 7.11
N ARG A 270 14.55 7.60 6.41
CA ARG A 270 15.70 7.80 5.50
C ARG A 270 15.28 8.59 4.26
N ALA A 271 14.05 8.35 3.78
CA ALA A 271 13.43 9.06 2.67
C ALA A 271 11.92 9.12 2.88
N ALA A 272 11.29 10.16 2.39
CA ALA A 272 9.84 10.35 2.47
C ALA A 272 9.33 10.90 1.13
N MET A 273 8.11 10.49 0.77
CA MET A 273 7.42 11.01 -0.39
C MET A 273 5.92 11.03 -0.16
N THR A 274 5.23 11.84 -0.91
CA THR A 274 3.76 11.89 -0.90
C THR A 274 3.22 11.41 -2.23
N ASN A 275 2.26 10.51 -2.15
CA ASN A 275 1.47 10.05 -3.29
C ASN A 275 0.21 10.92 -3.44
N ARG A 276 -0.42 10.84 -4.59
CA ARG A 276 -1.70 11.50 -4.81
C ARG A 276 -2.74 10.93 -3.83
N PRO A 277 -3.49 11.78 -3.08
CA PRO A 277 -4.60 11.32 -2.28
C PRO A 277 -5.61 10.54 -3.12
N GLN A 278 -6.09 9.43 -2.60
CA GLN A 278 -7.07 8.59 -3.26
C GLN A 278 -8.46 9.21 -3.17
N HIS A 279 -9.28 8.98 -4.19
CA HIS A 279 -10.68 9.43 -4.18
C HIS A 279 -11.50 8.62 -3.17
N PRO A 280 -12.53 9.19 -2.51
CA PRO A 280 -13.38 8.47 -1.53
C PRO A 280 -13.93 7.13 -2.02
N GLU A 281 -14.26 7.02 -3.31
CA GLU A 281 -14.73 5.78 -3.93
C GLU A 281 -13.68 4.66 -3.92
N ALA A 282 -12.38 5.00 -3.93
CA ALA A 282 -11.29 4.03 -3.96
C ALA A 282 -10.95 3.46 -2.58
N HIS A 283 -11.14 4.23 -1.49
CA HIS A 283 -10.82 3.76 -0.13
C HIS A 283 -12.05 3.40 0.72
N GLY A 284 -13.28 3.66 0.23
CA GLY A 284 -14.54 3.23 0.86
C GLY A 284 -14.81 3.82 2.25
N ARG A 285 -14.25 5.00 2.57
CA ARG A 285 -14.39 5.69 3.86
C ARG A 285 -15.14 7.01 3.68
N ASP A 286 -15.78 7.47 4.77
CA ASP A 286 -16.55 8.71 4.79
C ASP A 286 -15.69 10.00 4.79
N GLY A 287 -14.36 9.88 4.98
CA GLY A 287 -13.42 11.00 5.04
C GLY A 287 -12.76 11.33 3.71
N GLU A 288 -12.35 12.57 3.52
CA GLU A 288 -11.48 13.00 2.44
C GLU A 288 -10.01 12.69 2.79
N MET A 289 -9.31 11.91 1.97
CA MET A 289 -7.88 11.68 2.15
C MET A 289 -7.13 12.99 1.82
N ILE A 290 -6.40 13.52 2.80
CA ILE A 290 -5.62 14.75 2.66
C ILE A 290 -4.10 14.53 2.63
N LEU A 291 -3.64 13.36 3.10
CA LEU A 291 -2.26 12.91 3.00
C LEU A 291 -2.22 11.43 2.64
N ASN A 292 -1.37 11.09 1.68
CA ASN A 292 -0.97 9.73 1.34
C ASN A 292 0.57 9.70 1.29
N GLY A 293 1.19 9.43 2.44
CA GLY A 293 2.64 9.45 2.61
C GLY A 293 3.24 8.05 2.60
N ALA A 294 4.39 7.89 1.94
CA ALA A 294 5.26 6.73 2.02
C ALA A 294 6.59 7.12 2.64
N TYR A 295 7.08 6.31 3.56
CA TYR A 295 8.28 6.61 4.35
C TYR A 295 9.21 5.39 4.37
N LEU A 296 10.42 5.57 3.90
CA LEU A 296 11.47 4.55 3.96
C LEU A 296 12.14 4.62 5.32
N VAL A 297 11.93 3.63 6.17
CA VAL A 297 12.37 3.63 7.57
C VAL A 297 13.29 2.44 7.84
N GLU A 298 14.34 2.66 8.61
CA GLU A 298 15.19 1.58 9.10
C GLU A 298 14.41 0.63 9.98
N ARG A 299 14.63 -0.69 9.83
CA ARG A 299 13.84 -1.74 10.50
C ARG A 299 13.83 -1.60 12.01
N ASP A 300 14.95 -1.20 12.60
CA ASP A 300 15.12 -0.98 14.04
C ASP A 300 14.40 0.27 14.56
N ARG A 301 14.03 1.22 13.66
CA ARG A 301 13.29 2.44 13.99
C ARG A 301 11.78 2.37 13.75
N VAL A 302 11.26 1.25 13.28
CA VAL A 302 9.81 1.08 13.02
C VAL A 302 8.97 1.34 14.27
N SER A 303 9.44 0.88 15.46
CA SER A 303 8.74 1.14 16.72
C SER A 303 8.73 2.62 17.09
N GLU A 304 9.83 3.34 16.87
CA GLU A 304 9.94 4.78 17.14
C GLU A 304 8.93 5.57 16.28
N VAL A 305 8.81 5.20 15.00
CA VAL A 305 7.79 5.79 14.11
C VAL A 305 6.37 5.45 14.59
N GLY A 306 6.13 4.23 15.05
CA GLY A 306 4.85 3.82 15.63
C GLY A 306 4.44 4.69 16.81
N ASP A 307 5.37 4.97 17.75
CA ASP A 307 5.15 5.83 18.91
C ASP A 307 4.86 7.29 18.48
N ALA A 308 5.61 7.80 17.50
CA ALA A 308 5.39 9.14 16.95
C ALA A 308 4.01 9.27 16.30
N VAL A 309 3.57 8.25 15.54
CA VAL A 309 2.23 8.22 14.93
C VAL A 309 1.13 8.15 15.99
N ALA A 310 1.34 7.40 17.08
CA ALA A 310 0.39 7.38 18.21
C ALA A 310 0.20 8.77 18.82
N ALA A 311 1.29 9.50 19.06
CA ALA A 311 1.22 10.88 19.56
C ALA A 311 0.53 11.83 18.56
N LEU A 312 0.77 11.68 17.27
CA LEU A 312 0.10 12.47 16.22
C LEU A 312 -1.41 12.17 16.16
N ARG A 313 -1.83 10.92 16.38
CA ARG A 313 -3.24 10.56 16.51
C ARG A 313 -3.90 11.29 17.68
N GLU A 314 -3.32 11.19 18.88
CA GLU A 314 -3.81 11.88 20.07
C GLU A 314 -3.95 13.40 19.86
N GLN A 315 -3.01 14.00 19.09
CA GLN A 315 -3.04 15.42 18.79
C GLN A 315 -4.14 15.78 17.79
N TRP A 316 -4.36 14.98 16.73
CA TRP A 316 -5.17 15.39 15.58
C TRP A 316 -6.58 14.80 15.56
N GLU A 317 -6.84 13.64 16.19
CA GLU A 317 -8.19 13.06 16.30
C GLU A 317 -9.23 14.01 16.92
N PRO A 318 -8.92 14.80 17.98
CA PRO A 318 -9.88 15.75 18.53
C PRO A 318 -10.26 16.89 17.57
N HIS A 319 -9.46 17.10 16.52
CA HIS A 319 -9.70 18.12 15.49
C HIS A 319 -10.43 17.57 14.26
N GLY A 320 -10.87 16.30 14.28
CA GLY A 320 -11.60 15.67 13.18
C GLY A 320 -10.73 15.08 12.11
N PHE A 321 -9.48 14.69 12.43
CA PHE A 321 -8.60 13.96 11.52
C PHE A 321 -8.42 12.52 12.00
N GLU A 322 -8.45 11.59 11.06
CA GLU A 322 -8.08 10.19 11.30
C GLU A 322 -6.71 9.91 10.67
N VAL A 323 -5.77 9.37 11.46
CA VAL A 323 -4.45 9.00 11.00
C VAL A 323 -4.35 7.48 10.90
N GLU A 324 -4.18 6.96 9.68
CA GLU A 324 -3.96 5.54 9.42
C GLU A 324 -2.47 5.27 9.21
N PHE A 325 -1.97 4.24 9.89
CA PHE A 325 -0.58 3.79 9.80
C PHE A 325 -0.56 2.35 9.32
N THR A 326 0.21 2.05 8.27
CA THR A 326 0.28 0.75 7.62
C THR A 326 1.72 0.31 7.37
N GLY A 327 1.93 -0.98 7.17
CA GLY A 327 3.24 -1.59 6.97
C GLY A 327 3.70 -2.41 8.19
N PRO A 328 4.92 -2.92 8.16
CA PRO A 328 5.97 -2.69 7.15
C PRO A 328 5.66 -3.35 5.80
N TRP A 329 5.95 -2.63 4.72
CA TRP A 329 5.77 -3.07 3.34
C TRP A 329 7.11 -3.19 2.61
N PRO A 330 7.19 -3.96 1.51
CA PRO A 330 8.25 -3.82 0.53
C PRO A 330 8.32 -2.39 -0.01
N ALA A 331 9.52 -1.90 -0.29
CA ALA A 331 9.76 -0.49 -0.61
C ALA A 331 9.39 -0.13 -2.07
N TYR A 332 8.13 -0.37 -2.46
CA TYR A 332 7.63 -0.11 -3.81
C TYR A 332 7.84 1.33 -4.27
N ASN A 333 7.56 2.29 -3.39
CA ASN A 333 7.65 3.69 -3.72
C ASN A 333 9.09 4.19 -3.89
N PHE A 334 10.07 3.51 -3.29
CA PHE A 334 11.47 3.96 -3.26
C PHE A 334 12.38 3.26 -4.28
N VAL A 335 11.90 2.23 -4.94
CA VAL A 335 12.62 1.51 -6.01
C VAL A 335 12.06 1.81 -7.40
N SER A 336 10.91 2.47 -7.51
CA SER A 336 10.25 2.78 -8.80
C SER A 336 11.04 3.74 -9.69
N GLY A 337 11.96 4.54 -9.15
CA GLY A 337 12.91 5.34 -9.94
C GLY A 337 13.98 4.48 -10.63
N ALA A 338 14.36 3.35 -10.01
CA ALA A 338 15.18 2.30 -10.60
C ALA A 338 14.34 1.37 -11.49
N ALA A 339 13.03 1.33 -11.30
CA ALA A 339 12.05 0.48 -11.96
C ALA A 339 11.35 1.13 -13.19
N GLY A 340 11.99 2.04 -13.88
CA GLY A 340 11.77 2.20 -15.33
C GLY A 340 12.08 0.90 -16.08
N ILE A 341 12.40 -0.15 -15.34
CA ILE A 341 12.94 -1.45 -15.72
C ILE A 341 11.87 -2.55 -15.67
N VAL A 342 10.79 -2.36 -14.94
CA VAL A 342 9.72 -3.36 -14.95
C VAL A 342 8.77 -3.00 -16.09
N PRO A 343 8.67 -3.88 -17.13
CA PRO A 343 7.87 -3.64 -18.34
C PRO A 343 6.39 -3.44 -18.05
#